data_f3014483b1358524bc707c3d4ff6d9ef
#
_entry.id   f3014483b1358524bc707c3d4ff6d9ef
#
_cell.length_a   1.000
_cell.length_b   1.000
_cell.length_c   1.000
_cell.angle_alpha   90.00
_cell.angle_beta   90.00
_cell.angle_gamma   90.00
#
_symmetry.space_group_name_H-M   'P 1'
#
loop_
_entity.id
_entity.type
_entity.pdbx_description
1 polymer ?
#
loop_
_entity_poly.entity_id
_entity_poly.type
_entity_poly.pdbx_seq_one_letter_code
_entity_poly.pdbx_strand_id
1 'polypeptide(L)'
;MNISKDNIIAIKKLCKEFKVKNFCVFGSALNNTFSKNSDIDFIVDFEEKDPLAYSDLYFKLKEKLENLLNRQIDLIEERGIKNSFFKKEIEDTKVVIYG
;
A
#
# COMPACT_ATOMS: atom_id res chain seq x y z
N MET A 1 -8.32 -3.82 -11.72
CA MET A 1 -7.10 -3.52 -10.95
C MET A 1 -5.90 -4.18 -11.64
N ASN A 2 -4.78 -3.50 -11.72
CA ASN A 2 -3.62 -3.92 -12.52
C ASN A 2 -2.58 -4.71 -11.71
N ILE A 3 -3.04 -5.51 -10.77
CA ILE A 3 -2.19 -6.37 -9.94
C ILE A 3 -2.76 -7.80 -10.04
N SER A 4 -1.90 -8.77 -10.33
CA SER A 4 -2.33 -10.15 -10.53
C SER A 4 -2.89 -10.76 -9.24
N LYS A 5 -3.72 -11.79 -9.38
CA LYS A 5 -4.27 -12.51 -8.22
C LYS A 5 -3.16 -13.12 -7.36
N ASP A 6 -2.13 -13.66 -7.98
CA ASP A 6 -1.00 -14.26 -7.25
C ASP A 6 -0.26 -13.21 -6.43
N ASN A 7 -0.08 -12.02 -6.99
CA ASN A 7 0.55 -10.91 -6.27
C ASN A 7 -0.33 -10.39 -5.14
N ILE A 8 -1.65 -10.35 -5.33
CA ILE A 8 -2.58 -9.97 -4.26
C ILE A 8 -2.46 -10.95 -3.08
N ILE A 9 -2.41 -12.25 -3.36
CA ILE A 9 -2.25 -13.27 -2.32
C ILE A 9 -0.91 -13.07 -1.58
N ALA A 10 0.16 -12.84 -2.31
CA ALA A 10 1.48 -12.60 -1.73
C ALA A 10 1.50 -11.32 -0.87
N ILE A 11 0.85 -10.26 -1.33
CA ILE A 11 0.72 -9.01 -0.57
C ILE A 11 -0.01 -9.25 0.75
N LYS A 12 -1.10 -10.02 0.73
CA LYS A 12 -1.84 -10.34 1.96
C LYS A 12 -0.97 -11.09 2.97
N LYS A 13 -0.12 -12.00 2.51
CA LYS A 13 0.83 -12.71 3.38
C LYS A 13 1.86 -11.76 3.99
N LEU A 14 2.37 -10.82 3.20
CA LEU A 14 3.30 -9.81 3.70
C LEU A 14 2.63 -8.92 4.74
N CYS A 15 1.39 -8.51 4.49
CA CYS A 15 0.63 -7.70 5.44
C CYS A 15 0.51 -8.38 6.80
N LYS A 16 0.22 -9.67 6.79
CA LYS A 16 0.11 -10.45 8.03
C LYS A 16 1.48 -10.55 8.73
N GLU A 17 2.54 -10.78 7.98
CA GLU A 17 3.90 -10.92 8.51
C GLU A 17 4.40 -9.62 9.14
N PHE A 18 4.10 -8.48 8.52
CA PHE A 18 4.61 -7.18 8.94
C PHE A 18 3.64 -6.37 9.81
N LYS A 19 2.67 -7.03 10.45
CA LYS A 19 1.72 -6.40 11.39
C LYS A 19 0.90 -5.28 10.76
N VAL A 20 0.55 -5.40 9.50
CA VAL A 20 -0.28 -4.42 8.82
C VAL A 20 -1.69 -4.45 9.39
N LYS A 21 -2.24 -3.29 9.68
CA LYS A 21 -3.62 -3.11 10.12
C LYS A 21 -4.55 -2.91 8.93
N ASN A 22 -4.19 -1.99 8.04
CA ASN A 22 -4.95 -1.67 6.83
C ASN A 22 -4.00 -1.54 5.65
N PHE A 23 -4.41 -2.04 4.49
CA PHE A 23 -3.63 -1.93 3.28
C PHE A 23 -4.57 -1.84 2.08
N CYS A 24 -4.42 -0.78 1.29
CA CYS A 24 -5.24 -0.59 0.10
C CYS A 24 -4.42 -0.03 -1.05
N VAL A 25 -4.93 -0.23 -2.26
CA VAL A 25 -4.36 0.33 -3.48
C VAL A 25 -5.20 1.53 -3.91
N PHE A 26 -4.52 2.54 -4.44
CA PHE A 26 -5.12 3.81 -4.81
C PHE A 26 -4.40 4.36 -6.03
N GLY A 27 -5.03 5.25 -6.78
CA GLY A 27 -4.38 5.99 -7.85
C GLY A 27 -4.34 5.28 -9.19
N SER A 28 -3.24 5.43 -9.93
CA SER A 28 -3.13 5.01 -11.33
C SER A 28 -3.32 3.51 -11.55
N ALA A 29 -3.03 2.67 -10.56
CA ALA A 29 -3.22 1.23 -10.69
C ALA A 29 -4.70 0.82 -10.83
N LEU A 30 -5.63 1.72 -10.53
CA LEU A 30 -7.06 1.46 -10.58
C LEU A 30 -7.72 1.90 -11.88
N ASN A 31 -6.98 2.49 -12.81
CA ASN A 31 -7.56 3.02 -14.04
C ASN A 31 -6.83 2.53 -15.28
N ASN A 32 -7.36 2.90 -16.46
CA ASN A 32 -6.87 2.44 -17.75
C ASN A 32 -5.62 3.17 -18.24
N THR A 33 -5.17 4.20 -17.53
CA THR A 33 -3.97 4.95 -17.88
C THR A 33 -2.72 4.39 -17.24
N PHE A 34 -2.85 3.34 -16.43
CA PHE A 34 -1.72 2.69 -15.77
C PHE A 34 -0.72 2.15 -16.80
N SER A 35 0.56 2.43 -16.59
CA SER A 35 1.63 1.95 -17.46
C SER A 35 2.73 1.30 -16.65
N LYS A 36 3.68 0.63 -17.33
CA LYS A 36 4.83 -0.01 -16.67
C LYS A 36 5.71 0.99 -15.92
N ASN A 37 5.68 2.25 -16.35
CA ASN A 37 6.50 3.29 -15.74
C ASN A 37 5.77 4.06 -14.62
N SER A 38 4.49 3.76 -14.42
CA SER A 38 3.72 4.37 -13.32
C SER A 38 4.04 3.68 -12.02
N ASP A 39 4.22 4.45 -10.94
CA ASP A 39 4.35 3.90 -9.61
C ASP A 39 2.97 3.43 -9.14
N ILE A 40 2.96 2.33 -8.40
CA ILE A 40 1.73 1.87 -7.75
C ILE A 40 1.64 2.57 -6.40
N ASP A 41 0.50 3.20 -6.14
CA ASP A 41 0.24 3.90 -4.89
C ASP A 41 -0.50 2.97 -3.93
N PHE A 42 0.11 2.71 -2.78
CA PHE A 42 -0.51 1.96 -1.69
C PHE A 42 -0.65 2.85 -0.47
N ILE A 43 -1.67 2.57 0.33
CA ILE A 43 -1.87 3.24 1.62
C ILE A 43 -1.83 2.16 2.68
N VAL A 44 -1.03 2.38 3.73
CA VAL A 44 -0.77 1.37 4.76
C VAL A 44 -0.87 1.98 6.15
N ASP A 45 -1.37 1.19 7.10
CA ASP A 45 -1.21 1.44 8.52
C ASP A 45 -0.79 0.14 9.20
N PHE A 46 -0.04 0.26 10.29
CA PHE A 46 0.51 -0.88 11.03
C PHE A 46 -0.03 -0.94 12.45
N GLU A 47 -0.15 -2.16 12.99
CA GLU A 47 -0.46 -2.40 14.40
C GLU A 47 0.82 -2.18 15.24
N GLU A 48 1.35 -0.95 15.23
CA GLU A 48 2.57 -0.61 15.94
C GLU A 48 2.54 0.86 16.36
N LYS A 49 2.82 1.12 17.64
CA LYS A 49 2.82 2.46 18.20
C LYS A 49 4.23 3.03 18.39
N ASP A 50 5.24 2.17 18.55
CA ASP A 50 6.63 2.63 18.71
C ASP A 50 7.15 3.17 17.36
N PRO A 51 7.60 4.44 17.30
CA PRO A 51 8.05 5.04 16.04
C PRO A 51 9.20 4.31 15.36
N LEU A 52 10.14 3.77 16.14
CA LEU A 52 11.29 3.05 15.56
C LEU A 52 10.86 1.72 14.99
N ALA A 53 10.04 0.97 15.72
CA ALA A 53 9.50 -0.30 15.23
C ALA A 53 8.60 -0.10 14.02
N TYR A 54 7.77 0.95 14.02
CA TYR A 54 6.92 1.32 12.89
C TYR A 54 7.77 1.60 11.64
N SER A 55 8.80 2.42 11.79
CA SER A 55 9.69 2.78 10.69
C SER A 55 10.36 1.56 10.07
N ASP A 56 10.82 0.63 10.91
CA ASP A 56 11.44 -0.61 10.47
C ASP A 56 10.46 -1.45 9.65
N LEU A 57 9.23 -1.62 10.14
CA LEU A 57 8.18 -2.33 9.42
C LEU A 57 7.87 -1.68 8.07
N TYR A 58 7.79 -0.35 8.05
CA TYR A 58 7.50 0.42 6.85
C TYR A 58 8.53 0.17 5.75
N PHE A 59 9.81 0.35 6.06
CA PHE A 59 10.87 0.22 5.06
C PHE A 59 11.05 -1.22 4.60
N LYS A 60 10.93 -2.18 5.51
CA LYS A 60 11.00 -3.60 5.15
C LYS A 60 9.85 -4.02 4.25
N LEU A 61 8.63 -3.58 4.57
CA LEU A 61 7.47 -3.88 3.74
C LEU A 61 7.61 -3.27 2.35
N LYS A 62 8.05 -2.01 2.28
CA LYS A 62 8.26 -1.33 1.00
C LYS A 62 9.25 -2.10 0.12
N GLU A 63 10.38 -2.50 0.68
CA GLU A 63 11.38 -3.29 -0.05
C GLU A 63 10.81 -4.60 -0.57
N LYS A 64 10.07 -5.33 0.29
CA LYS A 64 9.45 -6.60 -0.11
C LYS A 64 8.43 -6.41 -1.22
N LEU A 65 7.63 -5.35 -1.16
CA LEU A 65 6.64 -5.04 -2.19
C LEU A 65 7.31 -4.68 -3.51
N GLU A 66 8.37 -3.89 -3.49
CA GLU A 66 9.10 -3.53 -4.70
C GLU A 66 9.74 -4.76 -5.36
N ASN A 67 10.28 -5.67 -4.56
CA ASN A 67 10.85 -6.92 -5.06
C ASN A 67 9.76 -7.83 -5.64
N LEU A 68 8.62 -7.95 -4.96
CA LEU A 68 7.52 -8.78 -5.40
C LEU A 68 6.94 -8.29 -6.72
N LEU A 69 6.71 -6.99 -6.83
CA LEU A 69 6.06 -6.38 -7.99
C LEU A 69 7.04 -6.01 -9.09
N ASN A 70 8.33 -6.10 -8.82
CA ASN A 70 9.42 -5.77 -9.74
C ASN A 70 9.28 -4.37 -10.31
N ARG A 71 8.95 -3.40 -9.43
CA ARG A 71 8.81 -1.98 -9.79
C ARG A 71 8.85 -1.12 -8.54
N GLN A 72 9.05 0.17 -8.73
CA GLN A 72 8.94 1.13 -7.64
C GLN A 72 7.49 1.30 -7.23
N ILE A 73 7.26 1.50 -5.95
CA ILE A 73 5.94 1.77 -5.40
C ILE A 73 6.00 3.02 -4.54
N ASP A 74 4.83 3.64 -4.35
CA ASP A 74 4.66 4.73 -3.40
C ASP A 74 3.85 4.19 -2.23
N LEU A 75 4.48 4.09 -1.06
CA LEU A 75 3.84 3.55 0.14
C LEU A 75 3.48 4.70 1.07
N ILE A 76 2.22 5.10 1.03
CA ILE A 76 1.70 6.26 1.76
C ILE A 76 1.24 5.81 3.14
N GLU A 77 1.67 6.52 4.18
CA GLU A 77 1.27 6.24 5.55
C GLU A 77 -0.11 6.82 5.83
N GLU A 78 -1.08 5.97 6.16
CA GLU A 78 -2.45 6.41 6.45
C GLU A 78 -2.48 7.44 7.58
N ARG A 79 -1.71 7.18 8.66
CA ARG A 79 -1.68 8.08 9.83
C ARG A 79 -1.08 9.45 9.53
N GLY A 80 -0.36 9.58 8.43
CA GLY A 80 0.21 10.86 7.98
C GLY A 80 -0.72 11.69 7.11
N ILE A 81 -1.85 11.14 6.66
CA ILE A 81 -2.78 11.83 5.78
C ILE A 81 -3.67 12.75 6.62
N LYS A 82 -3.55 14.06 6.40
CA LYS A 82 -4.27 15.06 7.18
C LYS A 82 -5.21 15.92 6.34
N ASN A 83 -5.03 15.96 5.02
CA ASN A 83 -5.87 16.70 4.11
C ASN A 83 -7.22 15.99 3.95
N SER A 84 -8.32 16.67 4.30
CA SER A 84 -9.65 16.07 4.29
C SER A 84 -10.16 15.76 2.88
N PHE A 85 -9.79 16.56 1.89
CA PHE A 85 -10.15 16.27 0.49
C PHE A 85 -9.46 15.00 0.00
N PHE A 86 -8.19 14.85 0.33
CA PHE A 86 -7.43 13.66 -0.05
C PHE A 86 -7.97 12.41 0.63
N LYS A 87 -8.30 12.50 1.93
CA LYS A 87 -8.92 11.40 2.66
C LYS A 87 -10.23 10.95 2.01
N LYS A 88 -11.07 11.90 1.63
CA LYS A 88 -12.34 11.60 1.00
C LYS A 88 -12.13 10.93 -0.37
N GLU A 89 -11.21 11.45 -1.17
CA GLU A 89 -10.89 10.88 -2.47
C GLU A 89 -10.41 9.44 -2.34
N ILE A 90 -9.55 9.17 -1.36
CA ILE A 90 -9.07 7.82 -1.06
C ILE A 90 -10.25 6.91 -0.69
N GLU A 91 -11.08 7.34 0.25
CA GLU A 91 -12.24 6.54 0.71
C GLU A 91 -13.19 6.21 -0.43
N ASP A 92 -13.39 7.15 -1.37
CA ASP A 92 -14.30 6.97 -2.49
C ASP A 92 -13.73 6.07 -3.59
N THR A 93 -12.41 5.96 -3.72
CA THR A 93 -11.76 5.31 -4.86
C THR A 93 -10.86 4.13 -4.51
N LYS A 94 -10.45 3.97 -3.26
CA LYS A 94 -9.50 2.91 -2.87
C LYS A 94 -10.10 1.52 -3.05
N VAL A 95 -9.21 0.54 -3.29
CA VAL A 95 -9.55 -0.87 -3.22
C VAL A 95 -8.79 -1.48 -2.05
N VAL A 96 -9.53 -1.99 -1.07
CA VAL A 96 -8.94 -2.59 0.13
C VAL A 96 -8.38 -3.97 -0.23
N ILE A 97 -7.10 -4.20 0.13
CA ILE A 97 -6.46 -5.49 -0.06
C ILE A 97 -6.44 -6.27 1.27
N TYR A 98 -6.19 -5.57 2.38
CA TYR A 98 -6.07 -6.19 3.70
C TYR A 98 -6.62 -5.27 4.78
N GLY A 99 -7.32 -5.84 5.75
CA GLY A 99 -7.88 -5.07 6.87
C GLY A 99 -9.40 -4.87 6.85
#